data_a4acbcc1c3c037ca00aec21477fcbe7b
#
_entry.id   a4acbcc1c3c037ca00aec21477fcbe7b
#
_cell.length_a   1.000
_cell.length_b   1.000
_cell.length_c   1.000
_cell.angle_alpha   90.00
_cell.angle_beta   90.00
_cell.angle_gamma   90.00
#
_symmetry.space_group_name_H-M   'P 1'
#
loop_
_entity.id
_entity.type
_entity.pdbx_description
1 polymer ?
#
loop_
_entity_poly.entity_id
_entity_poly.type
_entity_poly.pdbx_seq_one_letter_code
_entity_poly.pdbx_strand_id
1 'polypeptide(L)'
;MKENKVAEQLTADNKNTSVLLEMQDIEKAFPGVKALDKVNLTVKAGTVHALMGENGAGKSTLMKCLFGVYTKDAGKIFLEGREINFKNSKEALENGVAMVHQELNQALKRNVMDNMWLGRFPTVAKGL
;
A
#
# COMPACT_ATOMS: atom_id res chain seq x y z
N MET A 1 18.40 -0.44 35.64
CA MET A 1 17.19 -1.23 35.99
C MET A 1 15.89 -0.76 35.30
N LYS A 2 15.88 0.39 34.64
CA LYS A 2 14.69 0.86 33.88
C LYS A 2 14.69 0.48 32.38
N GLU A 3 15.84 0.20 31.80
CA GLU A 3 15.96 -0.14 30.36
C GLU A 3 15.45 -1.53 30.02
N ASN A 4 15.52 -2.50 30.93
CA ASN A 4 15.05 -3.86 30.70
C ASN A 4 13.51 -3.99 30.62
N LYS A 5 12.76 -3.11 31.32
CA LYS A 5 11.29 -3.17 31.29
C LYS A 5 10.69 -2.67 29.98
N VAL A 6 11.34 -1.72 29.31
CA VAL A 6 10.88 -1.20 28.00
C VAL A 6 11.12 -2.22 26.91
N ALA A 7 12.25 -2.92 26.95
CA ALA A 7 12.56 -3.99 26.00
C ALA A 7 11.62 -5.21 26.18
N GLU A 8 11.27 -5.58 27.41
CA GLU A 8 10.31 -6.65 27.69
C GLU A 8 8.87 -6.29 27.27
N GLN A 9 8.44 -5.04 27.41
CA GLN A 9 7.13 -4.59 26.94
C GLN A 9 7.07 -4.58 25.40
N LEU A 10 8.12 -4.14 24.72
CA LEU A 10 8.20 -4.18 23.25
C LEU A 10 8.20 -5.60 22.67
N THR A 11 8.68 -6.61 23.43
CA THR A 11 8.64 -8.01 23.02
C THR A 11 7.33 -8.71 23.39
N ALA A 12 6.59 -8.22 24.38
CA ALA A 12 5.30 -8.79 24.79
C ALA A 12 4.15 -8.37 23.85
N ASP A 13 4.18 -7.14 23.31
CA ASP A 13 3.19 -6.64 22.34
C ASP A 13 3.28 -7.33 20.96
N ASN A 14 4.36 -8.05 20.69
CA ASN A 14 4.63 -8.67 19.38
C ASN A 14 4.02 -10.07 19.21
N LYS A 15 3.26 -10.59 20.18
CA LYS A 15 2.73 -11.97 20.14
C LYS A 15 1.33 -12.12 19.54
N ASN A 16 0.64 -11.04 19.18
CA ASN A 16 -0.74 -11.15 18.67
C ASN A 16 -1.09 -10.16 17.55
N THR A 17 -0.13 -9.79 16.71
CA THR A 17 -0.41 -8.95 15.55
C THR A 17 -0.99 -9.79 14.41
N SER A 18 -2.28 -9.57 14.12
CA SER A 18 -2.96 -10.19 12.97
C SER A 18 -2.31 -9.74 11.65
N VAL A 19 -2.34 -10.61 10.65
CA VAL A 19 -1.92 -10.26 9.29
C VAL A 19 -2.87 -9.21 8.74
N LEU A 20 -2.34 -8.05 8.36
CA LEU A 20 -3.09 -6.96 7.76
C LEU A 20 -3.16 -7.11 6.24
N LEU A 21 -2.02 -7.37 5.62
CA LEU A 21 -1.88 -7.50 4.17
C LEU A 21 -1.13 -8.79 3.84
N GLU A 22 -1.65 -9.53 2.88
CA GLU A 22 -0.99 -10.71 2.33
C GLU A 22 -1.08 -10.66 0.80
N MET A 23 0.06 -10.77 0.15
CA MET A 23 0.18 -10.87 -1.29
C MET A 23 0.80 -12.22 -1.62
N GLN A 24 0.10 -13.02 -2.43
CA GLN A 24 0.48 -14.40 -2.73
C GLN A 24 0.73 -14.57 -4.22
N ASP A 25 1.91 -15.07 -4.58
CA ASP A 25 2.33 -15.42 -5.94
C ASP A 25 2.04 -14.33 -6.98
N ILE A 26 2.32 -13.07 -6.62
CA ILE A 26 2.04 -11.94 -7.50
C ILE A 26 2.96 -11.96 -8.71
N GLU A 27 2.36 -11.96 -9.88
CA GLU A 27 3.07 -11.86 -11.16
C GLU A 27 2.67 -10.59 -11.90
N LYS A 28 3.66 -9.97 -12.54
CA LYS A 28 3.48 -8.83 -13.46
C LYS A 28 4.56 -8.82 -14.51
N ALA A 29 4.14 -8.85 -15.77
CA ALA A 29 5.02 -8.69 -16.91
C ALA A 29 4.69 -7.39 -17.65
N PHE A 30 5.72 -6.79 -18.23
CA PHE A 30 5.64 -5.72 -19.21
C PHE A 30 6.32 -6.21 -20.49
N PRO A 31 6.11 -5.54 -21.66
CA PRO A 31 6.78 -5.93 -22.88
C PRO A 31 8.30 -6.05 -22.67
N GLY A 32 8.82 -7.26 -22.87
CA GLY A 32 10.26 -7.54 -22.76
C GLY A 32 10.79 -7.77 -21.34
N VAL A 33 9.99 -7.62 -20.26
CA VAL A 33 10.47 -7.85 -18.89
C VAL A 33 9.39 -8.42 -17.96
N LYS A 34 9.71 -9.48 -17.22
CA LYS A 34 8.90 -9.96 -16.11
C LYS A 34 9.33 -9.21 -14.85
N ALA A 35 8.53 -8.24 -14.44
CA ALA A 35 8.85 -7.36 -13.32
C ALA A 35 8.57 -8.01 -11.95
N LEU A 36 7.57 -8.88 -11.87
CA LEU A 36 7.24 -9.68 -10.67
C LEU A 36 7.04 -11.12 -11.08
N ASP A 37 7.69 -12.05 -10.37
CA ASP A 37 7.60 -13.48 -10.60
C ASP A 37 7.30 -14.19 -9.29
N LYS A 38 6.05 -14.56 -9.05
CA LYS A 38 5.54 -15.23 -7.85
C LYS A 38 6.00 -14.59 -6.55
N VAL A 39 5.87 -13.26 -6.49
CA VAL A 39 6.32 -12.48 -5.33
C VAL A 39 5.30 -12.60 -4.20
N ASN A 40 5.81 -12.88 -3.01
CA ASN A 40 5.03 -12.98 -1.79
C ASN A 40 5.41 -11.87 -0.81
N LEU A 41 4.41 -11.29 -0.12
CA LEU A 41 4.59 -10.28 0.90
C LEU A 41 3.54 -10.45 1.99
N THR A 42 3.97 -10.42 3.25
CA THR A 42 3.06 -10.44 4.40
C THR A 42 3.39 -9.27 5.32
N VAL A 43 2.40 -8.45 5.65
CA VAL A 43 2.52 -7.32 6.57
C VAL A 43 1.57 -7.49 7.73
N LYS A 44 2.08 -7.33 8.95
CA LYS A 44 1.30 -7.41 10.19
C LYS A 44 0.70 -6.06 10.54
N ALA A 45 -0.47 -6.07 11.15
CA ALA A 45 -1.11 -4.86 11.66
C ALA A 45 -0.24 -4.17 12.73
N GLY A 46 -0.28 -2.83 12.75
CA GLY A 46 0.45 -2.04 13.73
C GLY A 46 1.96 -2.06 13.60
N THR A 47 2.50 -2.51 12.47
CA THR A 47 3.95 -2.59 12.26
C THR A 47 4.43 -1.67 11.12
N VAL A 48 5.71 -1.32 11.14
CA VAL A 48 6.43 -0.75 10.00
C VAL A 48 7.18 -1.89 9.30
N HIS A 49 6.90 -2.09 8.02
CA HIS A 49 7.52 -3.12 7.20
C HIS A 49 8.43 -2.49 6.14
N ALA A 50 9.72 -2.79 6.17
CA ALA A 50 10.68 -2.32 5.17
C ALA A 50 10.75 -3.28 3.98
N LEU A 51 10.50 -2.77 2.77
CA LEU A 51 10.67 -3.51 1.53
C LEU A 51 12.00 -3.11 0.89
N MET A 52 12.98 -4.00 0.96
CA MET A 52 14.35 -3.75 0.50
C MET A 52 14.63 -4.47 -0.82
N GLY A 53 15.55 -3.93 -1.60
CA GLY A 53 16.00 -4.50 -2.88
C GLY A 53 16.65 -3.43 -3.75
N GLU A 54 17.42 -3.86 -4.74
CA GLU A 54 18.06 -2.97 -5.72
C GLU A 54 17.05 -2.20 -6.58
N ASN A 55 17.53 -1.17 -7.28
CA ASN A 55 16.72 -0.47 -8.26
C ASN A 55 16.35 -1.43 -9.40
N GLY A 56 15.06 -1.47 -9.75
CA GLY A 56 14.56 -2.45 -10.72
C GLY A 56 14.11 -3.80 -10.14
N ALA A 57 14.30 -4.06 -8.83
CA ALA A 57 13.86 -5.30 -8.19
C ALA A 57 12.33 -5.48 -8.07
N GLY A 58 11.51 -4.62 -8.70
CA GLY A 58 10.05 -4.76 -8.71
C GLY A 58 9.30 -4.15 -7.52
N LYS A 59 9.98 -3.52 -6.53
CA LYS A 59 9.35 -2.94 -5.33
C LYS A 59 8.20 -1.99 -5.66
N SER A 60 8.46 -1.01 -6.50
CA SER A 60 7.44 -0.03 -6.92
C SER A 60 6.33 -0.65 -7.75
N THR A 61 6.64 -1.68 -8.54
CA THR A 61 5.65 -2.43 -9.32
C THR A 61 4.71 -3.19 -8.40
N LEU A 62 5.23 -3.85 -7.36
CA LEU A 62 4.44 -4.56 -6.36
C LEU A 62 3.47 -3.61 -5.64
N MET A 63 3.96 -2.45 -5.18
CA MET A 63 3.13 -1.43 -4.53
C MET A 63 2.09 -0.84 -5.48
N LYS A 64 2.43 -0.63 -6.75
CA LYS A 64 1.48 -0.16 -7.77
C LYS A 64 0.39 -1.20 -8.09
N CYS A 65 0.71 -2.50 -8.00
CA CYS A 65 -0.30 -3.57 -8.09
C CYS A 65 -1.25 -3.54 -6.88
N LEU A 66 -0.72 -3.37 -5.67
CA LEU A 66 -1.54 -3.23 -4.46
C LEU A 66 -2.47 -2.02 -4.56
N PHE A 67 -1.97 -0.89 -5.05
CA PHE A 67 -2.71 0.37 -5.14
C PHE A 67 -3.65 0.47 -6.35
N GLY A 68 -3.74 -0.58 -7.18
CA GLY A 68 -4.62 -0.59 -8.36
C GLY A 68 -4.18 0.32 -9.52
N VAL A 69 -2.91 0.76 -9.52
CA VAL A 69 -2.29 1.48 -10.65
C VAL A 69 -1.95 0.51 -11.77
N TYR A 70 -1.45 -0.67 -11.40
CA TYR A 70 -1.22 -1.76 -12.34
C TYR A 70 -2.13 -2.95 -11.99
N THR A 71 -2.69 -3.57 -13.00
CA THR A 71 -3.37 -4.87 -12.85
C THR A 71 -2.32 -5.96 -12.80
N LYS A 72 -2.33 -6.78 -11.75
CA LYS A 72 -1.50 -7.98 -11.67
C LYS A 72 -1.93 -9.00 -12.72
N ASP A 73 -1.00 -9.79 -13.22
CA ASP A 73 -1.28 -10.83 -14.22
C ASP A 73 -1.69 -12.14 -13.56
N ALA A 74 -1.15 -12.43 -12.36
CA ALA A 74 -1.52 -13.58 -11.54
C ALA A 74 -1.33 -13.29 -10.04
N GLY A 75 -1.76 -14.22 -9.19
CA GLY A 75 -1.65 -14.14 -7.75
C GLY A 75 -2.87 -13.50 -7.07
N LYS A 76 -2.84 -13.45 -5.75
CA LYS A 76 -3.93 -12.94 -4.91
C LYS A 76 -3.43 -11.93 -3.90
N ILE A 77 -4.28 -10.97 -3.57
CA ILE A 77 -4.02 -9.96 -2.53
C ILE A 77 -5.15 -10.03 -1.53
N PHE A 78 -4.80 -10.12 -0.24
CA PHE A 78 -5.76 -10.12 0.87
C PHE A 78 -5.47 -8.93 1.78
N LEU A 79 -6.50 -8.18 2.11
CA LEU A 79 -6.48 -7.11 3.10
C LEU A 79 -7.43 -7.48 4.24
N GLU A 80 -6.91 -7.59 5.45
CA GLU A 80 -7.68 -8.04 6.62
C GLU A 80 -8.43 -9.37 6.37
N GLY A 81 -7.77 -10.31 5.68
CA GLY A 81 -8.31 -11.62 5.33
C GLY A 81 -9.33 -11.64 4.18
N ARG A 82 -9.67 -10.48 3.61
CA ARG A 82 -10.57 -10.38 2.45
C ARG A 82 -9.77 -10.24 1.17
N GLU A 83 -10.07 -11.03 0.16
CA GLU A 83 -9.45 -10.91 -1.16
C GLU A 83 -9.85 -9.57 -1.80
N ILE A 84 -8.86 -8.81 -2.24
CA ILE A 84 -9.03 -7.51 -2.89
C ILE A 84 -8.42 -7.52 -4.30
N ASN A 85 -8.99 -6.72 -5.18
CA ASN A 85 -8.43 -6.47 -6.52
C ASN A 85 -8.89 -5.09 -7.00
N PHE A 86 -8.24 -4.04 -6.51
CA PHE A 86 -8.61 -2.67 -6.82
C PHE A 86 -8.42 -2.36 -8.30
N LYS A 87 -9.44 -1.78 -8.91
CA LYS A 87 -9.43 -1.39 -10.32
C LYS A 87 -8.71 -0.07 -10.58
N ASN A 88 -8.55 0.73 -9.54
CA ASN A 88 -7.90 2.04 -9.60
C ASN A 88 -7.51 2.51 -8.19
N SER A 89 -6.70 3.56 -8.14
CA SER A 89 -6.21 4.14 -6.89
C SER A 89 -7.31 4.76 -6.01
N LYS A 90 -8.42 5.20 -6.59
CA LYS A 90 -9.56 5.74 -5.83
C LYS A 90 -10.19 4.64 -4.97
N GLU A 91 -10.44 3.47 -5.57
CA GLU A 91 -10.98 2.31 -4.86
C GLU A 91 -10.03 1.84 -3.73
N ALA A 92 -8.71 1.85 -3.98
CA ALA A 92 -7.72 1.54 -2.97
C ALA A 92 -7.79 2.51 -1.78
N LEU A 93 -7.89 3.81 -2.05
CA LEU A 93 -8.02 4.85 -1.02
C LEU A 93 -9.32 4.71 -0.21
N GLU A 94 -10.43 4.38 -0.84
CA GLU A 94 -11.72 4.16 -0.19
C GLU A 94 -11.69 2.94 0.74
N ASN A 95 -10.80 1.97 0.46
CA ASN A 95 -10.57 0.79 1.28
C ASN A 95 -9.39 0.93 2.26
N GLY A 96 -8.89 2.14 2.49
CA GLY A 96 -7.88 2.44 3.49
C GLY A 96 -6.43 2.23 3.05
N VAL A 97 -6.19 1.91 1.78
CA VAL A 97 -4.83 1.79 1.22
C VAL A 97 -4.42 3.13 0.61
N ALA A 98 -3.35 3.74 1.11
CA ALA A 98 -2.79 4.97 0.59
C ALA A 98 -1.35 4.77 0.14
N MET A 99 -0.92 5.55 -0.85
CA MET A 99 0.44 5.47 -1.40
C MET A 99 1.03 6.87 -1.57
N VAL A 100 2.26 7.05 -1.10
CA VAL A 100 3.06 8.23 -1.42
C VAL A 100 3.93 7.90 -2.61
N HIS A 101 3.76 8.67 -3.70
CA HIS A 101 4.53 8.48 -4.92
C HIS A 101 5.90 9.17 -4.82
N GLN A 102 6.87 8.68 -5.56
CA GLN A 102 8.20 9.28 -5.64
C GLN A 102 8.16 10.63 -6.39
N GLU A 103 7.26 10.77 -7.35
CA GLU A 103 7.09 11.99 -8.12
C GLU A 103 6.06 12.91 -7.45
N LEU A 104 6.39 14.20 -7.40
CA LEU A 104 5.51 15.24 -6.88
C LEU A 104 4.51 15.65 -7.96
N ASN A 105 3.33 15.04 -7.96
CA ASN A 105 2.24 15.35 -8.89
C ASN A 105 1.37 16.50 -8.36
N GLN A 106 1.98 17.66 -8.14
CA GLN A 106 1.28 18.85 -7.64
C GLN A 106 0.62 19.62 -8.78
N ALA A 107 -0.57 20.13 -8.54
CA ALA A 107 -1.21 21.11 -9.41
C ALA A 107 -0.60 22.48 -9.13
N LEU A 108 0.50 22.83 -9.83
CA LEU A 108 1.33 24.02 -9.57
C LEU A 108 0.56 25.36 -9.62
N LYS A 109 -0.58 25.40 -10.33
CA LYS A 109 -1.46 26.59 -10.43
C LYS A 109 -2.53 26.64 -9.35
N ARG A 110 -2.52 25.73 -8.40
CA ARG A 110 -3.47 25.64 -7.29
C ARG A 110 -2.77 25.92 -5.97
N ASN A 111 -3.53 26.42 -4.99
CA ASN A 111 -3.02 26.63 -3.64
C ASN A 111 -2.79 25.29 -2.91
N VAL A 112 -2.19 25.34 -1.72
CA VAL A 112 -1.89 24.15 -0.92
C VAL A 112 -3.16 23.40 -0.54
N MET A 113 -4.21 24.11 -0.12
CA MET A 113 -5.47 23.50 0.29
C MET A 113 -6.14 22.75 -0.86
N ASP A 114 -6.17 23.33 -2.08
CA ASP A 114 -6.70 22.67 -3.26
C ASP A 114 -5.91 21.38 -3.59
N ASN A 115 -4.59 21.43 -3.45
CA ASN A 115 -3.73 20.25 -3.66
C ASN A 115 -4.00 19.16 -2.63
N MET A 116 -4.19 19.51 -1.36
CA MET A 116 -4.49 18.53 -0.29
C MET A 116 -5.85 17.86 -0.49
N TRP A 117 -6.83 18.59 -1.02
CA TRP A 117 -8.20 18.11 -1.24
C TRP A 117 -8.47 17.63 -2.67
N LEU A 118 -7.46 17.56 -3.52
CA LEU A 118 -7.61 17.16 -4.91
C LEU A 118 -8.30 15.78 -5.02
N GLY A 119 -9.47 15.76 -5.67
CA GLY A 119 -10.31 14.56 -5.78
C GLY A 119 -11.14 14.21 -4.53
N ARG A 120 -11.04 14.98 -3.44
CA ARG A 120 -11.77 14.77 -2.18
C ARG A 120 -12.37 16.05 -1.61
N PHE A 121 -12.70 17.02 -2.46
CA PHE A 121 -13.31 18.27 -2.00
C PHE A 121 -14.56 17.98 -1.17
N PRO A 122 -14.67 18.57 0.04
CA PRO A 122 -15.90 18.47 0.81
C PRO A 122 -17.04 19.08 0.01
N THR A 123 -18.00 18.26 -0.35
CA THR A 123 -19.22 18.73 -1.02
C THR A 123 -20.26 19.03 0.03
N VAL A 124 -20.75 20.28 0.07
CA VAL A 124 -21.92 20.63 0.86
C VAL A 124 -23.13 19.95 0.23
N ALA A 125 -23.71 19.08 1.03
CA ALA A 125 -25.07 18.50 0.87
C ALA A 125 -25.51 18.20 -0.59
N LYS A 126 -25.74 16.95 -0.85
CA LYS A 126 -26.60 16.51 -1.94
C LYS A 126 -27.97 17.20 -1.82
N GLY A 127 -28.33 17.97 -2.82
CA GLY A 127 -29.71 18.33 -3.08
C GLY A 127 -30.05 19.78 -2.74
N LEU A 128 -29.86 20.59 -3.67
CA LEU A 128 -30.88 21.53 -4.18
C LEU A 128 -30.86 21.46 -5.68
#